data_219dde2e50cf236025934c313c23b35e
#
_entry.id   219dde2e50cf236025934c313c23b35e
#
_cell.length_a   1.000
_cell.length_b   1.000
_cell.length_c   1.000
_cell.angle_alpha   90.00
_cell.angle_beta   90.00
_cell.angle_gamma   90.00
#
_symmetry.space_group_name_H-M   'P 1'
#
loop_
_entity.id
_entity.type
_entity.pdbx_description
1 polymer ?
#
loop_
_entity_poly.entity_id
_entity_poly.type
_entity_poly.pdbx_seq_one_letter_code
_entity_poly.pdbx_strand_id
1 'polypeptide(L)' 'PDGSGRNAELVEAREREASGHTFYDLEYAVHLQDRDRHELATVVVDRGRLYTLAASTNESRWPRVKDLFESVITSFTLLI' A
#
# COMPACT_ATOMS: atom_id res chain seq x y z
N PRO A 1 11.06 16.31 6.76
CA PRO A 1 9.62 16.52 7.02
C PRO A 1 9.13 17.77 6.34
N ASP A 2 7.89 17.78 6.02
CA ASP A 2 7.28 18.84 5.25
C ASP A 2 6.63 19.93 6.12
N GLY A 3 6.85 19.88 7.41
CA GLY A 3 6.31 20.86 8.33
C GLY A 3 4.86 20.62 8.74
N SER A 4 4.21 19.59 8.21
CA SER A 4 2.82 19.28 8.54
C SER A 4 2.68 18.34 9.73
N GLY A 5 3.79 17.88 10.30
CA GLY A 5 3.78 16.86 11.34
C GLY A 5 3.56 15.46 10.81
N ARG A 6 3.67 15.27 9.51
CA ARG A 6 3.51 13.98 8.86
C ARG A 6 4.84 13.50 8.30
N ASN A 7 5.14 12.23 8.54
CA ASN A 7 6.35 11.60 8.03
C ASN A 7 6.00 10.19 7.58
N ALA A 8 6.27 9.88 6.33
CA ALA A 8 6.00 8.56 5.77
C ALA A 8 7.32 7.87 5.43
N GLU A 9 7.40 6.60 5.79
CA GLU A 9 8.59 5.79 5.60
C GLU A 9 8.21 4.57 4.77
N LEU A 10 8.92 4.36 3.66
CA LEU A 10 8.71 3.16 2.84
C LEU A 10 9.39 1.98 3.54
N VAL A 11 8.59 1.01 3.97
CA VAL A 11 9.07 -0.17 4.68
C VAL A 11 9.51 -1.23 3.69
N GLU A 12 8.73 -1.45 2.64
CA GLU A 12 9.03 -2.48 1.65
C GLU A 12 8.39 -2.11 0.32
N ALA A 13 9.06 -2.49 -0.76
CA ALA A 13 8.53 -2.37 -2.11
C ALA A 13 8.81 -3.68 -2.84
N ARG A 14 7.81 -4.21 -3.53
CA ARG A 14 7.90 -5.49 -4.20
C ARG A 14 7.24 -5.43 -5.56
N GLU A 15 7.86 -6.09 -6.54
CA GLU A 15 7.29 -6.22 -7.86
C GLU A 15 6.53 -7.54 -7.96
N ARG A 16 5.37 -7.52 -8.57
CA ARG A 16 4.51 -8.70 -8.67
C ARG A 16 3.89 -8.76 -10.07
N GLU A 17 3.95 -9.93 -10.69
CA GLU A 17 3.32 -10.17 -11.99
C GLU A 17 1.98 -10.85 -11.78
N ALA A 18 0.92 -10.31 -12.37
CA ALA A 18 -0.41 -10.92 -12.30
C ALA A 18 -1.24 -10.45 -13.49
N SER A 19 -2.00 -11.38 -14.09
CA SER A 19 -2.93 -11.07 -15.18
C SER A 19 -2.27 -10.33 -16.35
N GLY A 20 -1.00 -10.63 -16.62
CA GLY A 20 -0.28 -10.00 -17.71
C GLY A 20 0.20 -8.57 -17.41
N HIS A 21 0.12 -8.15 -16.16
CA HIS A 21 0.55 -6.81 -15.73
C HIS A 21 1.58 -6.89 -14.61
N THR A 22 2.38 -5.84 -14.50
CA THR A 22 3.33 -5.70 -13.40
C THR A 22 2.73 -4.78 -12.35
N PHE A 23 2.60 -5.30 -11.14
CA PHE A 23 2.12 -4.54 -9.99
C PHE A 23 3.29 -4.22 -9.08
N TYR A 24 3.23 -3.06 -8.43
CA TYR A 24 4.19 -2.68 -7.41
C TYR A 24 3.44 -2.59 -6.08
N ASP A 25 3.78 -3.50 -5.17
CA ASP A 25 3.15 -3.57 -3.85
C ASP A 25 4.07 -2.82 -2.87
N LEU A 26 3.51 -1.84 -2.19
CA LEU A 26 4.26 -0.92 -1.33
C LEU A 26 3.72 -0.98 0.08
N GLU A 27 4.62 -0.94 1.05
CA GLU A 27 4.26 -0.90 2.46
C GLU A 27 4.88 0.33 3.10
N TYR A 28 4.06 1.11 3.82
CA TYR A 28 4.48 2.35 4.45
C TYR A 28 4.16 2.35 5.93
N ALA A 29 5.06 2.94 6.72
CA ALA A 29 4.77 3.37 8.07
C ALA A 29 4.59 4.88 8.02
N VAL A 30 3.46 5.37 8.53
CA VAL A 30 3.11 6.79 8.47
C VAL A 30 3.02 7.33 9.88
N HIS A 31 3.84 8.34 10.17
CA HIS A 31 3.91 8.95 11.49
C HIS A 31 3.21 10.30 11.45
N LEU A 32 2.11 10.40 12.17
CA LEU A 32 1.35 11.65 12.30
C LEU A 32 1.63 12.25 13.68
N GLN A 33 1.18 13.48 13.92
CA GLN A 33 1.44 14.14 15.20
C GLN A 33 0.87 13.38 16.40
N ASP A 34 -0.30 12.77 16.21
CA ASP A 34 -1.02 12.13 17.31
C ASP A 34 -1.08 10.62 17.25
N ARG A 35 -0.58 10.02 16.17
CA ARG A 35 -0.66 8.56 16.03
C ARG A 35 0.20 8.07 14.87
N ASP A 36 0.47 6.78 14.89
CA ASP A 36 1.16 6.08 13.81
C ASP A 36 0.16 5.23 13.04
N ARG A 37 0.33 5.18 11.73
CA ARG A 37 -0.50 4.38 10.85
C ARG A 37 0.38 3.47 10.00
N HIS A 38 -0.23 2.41 9.49
CA HIS A 38 0.42 1.47 8.58
C HIS A 38 -0.40 1.38 7.31
N GLU A 39 0.26 1.35 6.16
CA GLU A 39 -0.42 1.42 4.88
C GLU A 39 0.16 0.40 3.91
N LEU A 40 -0.73 -0.29 3.20
CA LEU A 40 -0.37 -1.13 2.07
C LEU A 40 -1.02 -0.55 0.83
N ALA A 41 -0.26 -0.54 -0.27
CA ALA A 41 -0.77 -0.05 -1.54
C ALA A 41 -0.28 -0.95 -2.66
N THR A 42 -1.03 -1.02 -3.74
CA THR A 42 -0.57 -1.63 -4.97
C THR A 42 -0.82 -0.67 -6.12
N VAL A 43 0.13 -0.61 -7.04
CA VAL A 43 0.10 0.31 -8.16
C VAL A 43 0.34 -0.47 -9.44
N VAL A 44 -0.46 -0.20 -10.47
CA VAL A 44 -0.27 -0.83 -11.77
C VAL A 44 -0.56 0.20 -12.86
N VAL A 45 0.18 0.11 -13.96
CA VAL A 45 -0.07 0.94 -15.14
C VAL A 45 -0.64 0.05 -16.24
N ASP A 46 -1.73 0.48 -16.84
CA ASP A 46 -2.34 -0.20 -17.97
C ASP A 46 -2.82 0.81 -18.98
N ARG A 47 -2.36 0.65 -20.23
CA ARG A 47 -2.75 1.50 -21.34
C ARG A 47 -2.55 2.99 -21.05
N GLY A 48 -1.44 3.33 -20.39
CA GLY A 48 -1.11 4.70 -20.06
C GLY A 48 -1.86 5.25 -18.86
N ARG A 49 -2.62 4.43 -18.15
CA ARG A 49 -3.35 4.85 -16.97
C ARG A 49 -2.78 4.19 -15.71
N LEU A 50 -2.72 4.95 -14.65
CA LEU A 50 -2.24 4.49 -13.35
C LEU A 50 -3.43 4.10 -12.48
N TYR A 51 -3.40 2.90 -11.93
CA TYR A 51 -4.42 2.42 -11.00
C TYR A 51 -3.77 2.13 -9.68
N THR A 52 -4.40 2.56 -8.60
CA THR A 52 -3.87 2.37 -7.24
C THR A 52 -4.97 1.89 -6.31
N LEU A 53 -4.66 0.88 -5.52
CA LEU A 53 -5.51 0.44 -4.42
C LEU A 53 -4.68 0.57 -3.14
N ALA A 54 -5.23 1.21 -2.12
CA ALA A 54 -4.53 1.41 -0.87
C ALA A 54 -5.43 1.11 0.31
N ALA A 55 -4.86 0.57 1.37
CA ALA A 55 -5.55 0.30 2.62
C ALA A 55 -4.66 0.75 3.76
N SER A 56 -5.24 1.36 4.79
CA SER A 56 -4.46 1.82 5.93
C SER A 56 -5.19 1.56 7.23
N THR A 57 -4.41 1.45 8.31
CA THR A 57 -4.94 1.22 9.65
C THR A 57 -4.00 1.85 10.67
N ASN A 58 -4.46 2.00 11.91
CA ASN A 58 -3.57 2.40 12.99
C ASN A 58 -2.51 1.32 13.19
N GLU A 59 -1.30 1.76 13.52
CA GLU A 59 -0.17 0.84 13.70
C GLU A 59 -0.47 -0.24 14.73
N SER A 60 -1.24 0.11 15.76
CA SER A 60 -1.58 -0.85 16.82
C SER A 60 -2.44 -2.01 16.31
N ARG A 61 -3.15 -1.84 15.21
CA ARG A 61 -3.98 -2.89 14.63
C ARG A 61 -3.26 -3.69 13.56
N TRP A 62 -2.17 -3.16 13.05
CA TRP A 62 -1.48 -3.76 11.90
C TRP A 62 -1.19 -5.25 12.07
N PRO A 63 -0.65 -5.73 13.21
CA PRO A 63 -0.37 -7.17 13.33
C PRO A 63 -1.59 -8.05 13.18
N ARG A 64 -2.78 -7.53 13.52
CA ARG A 64 -4.02 -8.32 13.44
C ARG A 64 -4.65 -8.32 12.06
N VAL A 65 -4.40 -7.26 11.26
CA VAL A 65 -5.04 -7.12 9.95
C VAL A 65 -4.09 -7.33 8.79
N LYS A 66 -2.81 -7.56 9.07
CA LYS A 66 -1.79 -7.68 8.05
C LYS A 66 -2.15 -8.71 6.98
N ASP A 67 -2.52 -9.91 7.38
CA ASP A 67 -2.84 -10.98 6.44
C ASP A 67 -4.06 -10.62 5.59
N LEU A 68 -5.06 -9.99 6.21
CA LEU A 68 -6.24 -9.54 5.49
C LEU A 68 -5.87 -8.49 4.45
N PHE A 69 -5.08 -7.51 4.83
CA PHE A 69 -4.66 -6.44 3.91
C PHE A 69 -3.85 -7.02 2.76
N GLU A 70 -2.93 -7.92 3.04
CA GLU A 70 -2.12 -8.56 1.99
C GLU A 70 -3.00 -9.36 1.04
N SER A 71 -4.01 -10.04 1.57
CA SER A 71 -4.95 -10.79 0.75
C SER A 71 -5.75 -9.88 -0.18
N VAL A 72 -6.23 -8.75 0.33
CA VAL A 72 -6.96 -7.77 -0.48
C VAL A 72 -6.08 -7.19 -1.58
N ILE A 73 -4.86 -6.79 -1.22
CA ILE A 73 -3.93 -6.19 -2.18
C ILE A 73 -3.57 -7.18 -3.30
N THR A 74 -3.29 -8.43 -2.95
CA THR A 74 -2.88 -9.42 -3.95
C THR A 74 -4.05 -9.90 -4.81
N SER A 75 -5.28 -9.70 -4.35
CA SER A 75 -6.46 -10.04 -5.15
C SER A 75 -6.79 -8.97 -6.19
N PHE A 76 -6.15 -7.81 -6.09
CA PHE A 76 -6.38 -6.72 -7.04
C PHE A 76 -5.77 -7.07 -8.39
N THR A 77 -6.63 -7.22 -9.39
CA THR A 77 -6.22 -7.46 -10.77
C THR A 77 -7.08 -6.59 -11.67
N LEU A 78 -6.57 -6.33 -12.87
CA LEU A 78 -7.30 -5.56 -13.86
C LEU A 78 -7.96 -6.50 -14.84
N LEU A 79 -9.25 -6.33 -15.05
CA LEU A 79 -10.02 -7.10 -16.03
C LEU A 79 -10.05 -6.30 -17.34
N ILE A 80 -9.14 -6.62 -18.19
CA ILE A 80 -8.98 -5.87 -19.44
C ILE A 80 -8.88 -6.80 -20.62
#